data_876155a6730140807dbc7c84da39f323
#
_entry.id   876155a6730140807dbc7c84da39f323
#
_cell.length_a   1.000
_cell.length_b   1.000
_cell.length_c   1.000
_cell.angle_alpha   90.00
_cell.angle_beta   90.00
_cell.angle_gamma   90.00
#
_symmetry.space_group_name_H-M   'P 1'
#
loop_
_entity.id
_entity.type
_entity.pdbx_description
1 polymer ?
#
loop_
_entity_poly.entity_id
_entity_poly.type
_entity_poly.pdbx_seq_one_letter_code
_entity_poly.pdbx_strand_id
1 'polypeptide(L)'
;MSEIRNPPTSPKEIVSSLGPGLILAASIVGSGELVATTRTGAEAGFSLLWLILLGCVIKVFTQIEICRHCITHGETTVTALHRIPGVGKFIAWFWLITFLTGLGQLGGIVGGVGQAVAIFLPVAGEQSALFWAGMITLITVVMLLRGSFRFIQIFCTALVASFTFLTLGNLFALQTQPDWAIVSADIRAGFSFGLGDWRR
;
A
#
# COMPACT_ATOMS: atom_id res chain seq x y z
N MET A 1 9.11 26.98 20.07
CA MET A 1 7.81 27.51 19.60
C MET A 1 7.56 26.92 18.24
N SER A 2 6.60 26.00 18.11
CA SER A 2 6.22 25.43 16.82
C SER A 2 5.47 26.51 16.03
N GLU A 3 6.03 26.92 14.92
CA GLU A 3 5.35 27.80 13.96
C GLU A 3 4.05 27.13 13.51
N ILE A 4 2.93 27.72 13.84
CA ILE A 4 1.63 27.26 13.36
C ILE A 4 1.57 27.60 11.88
N ARG A 5 1.77 26.59 11.02
CA ARG A 5 1.62 26.75 9.57
C ARG A 5 0.14 26.78 9.22
N ASN A 6 -0.25 27.80 8.49
CA ASN A 6 -1.59 27.85 7.90
C ASN A 6 -1.79 26.68 6.90
N PRO A 7 -3.00 26.15 6.78
CA PRO A 7 -3.27 25.09 5.80
C PRO A 7 -3.02 25.61 4.38
N PRO A 8 -2.50 24.75 3.48
CA PRO A 8 -2.21 25.12 2.09
C PRO A 8 -3.51 25.50 1.37
N THR A 9 -3.51 26.66 0.71
CA THR A 9 -4.68 27.20 0.01
C THR A 9 -4.53 27.16 -1.52
N SER A 10 -3.29 27.13 -2.02
CA SER A 10 -3.04 27.06 -3.45
C SER A 10 -2.87 25.61 -3.93
N PRO A 11 -3.29 25.26 -5.16
CA PRO A 11 -3.10 23.91 -5.71
C PRO A 11 -1.64 23.44 -5.67
N LYS A 12 -0.69 24.34 -5.89
CA LYS A 12 0.75 24.02 -5.83
C LYS A 12 1.21 23.66 -4.42
N GLU A 13 0.72 24.38 -3.42
CA GLU A 13 1.02 24.07 -2.01
C GLU A 13 0.39 22.75 -1.56
N ILE A 14 -0.84 22.46 -2.02
CA ILE A 14 -1.51 21.19 -1.75
C ILE A 14 -0.68 20.04 -2.33
N VAL A 15 -0.26 20.12 -3.59
CA VAL A 15 0.56 19.09 -4.24
C VAL A 15 1.90 18.92 -3.54
N SER A 16 2.56 20.01 -3.13
CA SER A 16 3.82 19.92 -2.39
C SER A 16 3.67 19.31 -1.00
N SER A 17 2.50 19.43 -0.40
CA SER A 17 2.17 18.85 0.92
C SER A 17 1.83 17.36 0.84
N LEU A 18 1.59 16.80 -0.35
CA LEU A 18 1.29 15.37 -0.54
C LEU A 18 2.51 14.46 -0.38
N GLY A 19 3.74 15.02 -0.38
CA GLY A 19 4.97 14.24 -0.32
C GLY A 19 5.02 13.17 0.77
N PRO A 20 4.75 13.49 2.04
CA PRO A 20 4.68 12.49 3.11
C PRO A 20 3.62 11.42 2.89
N GLY A 21 2.45 11.80 2.34
CA GLY A 21 1.38 10.87 1.98
C GLY A 21 1.78 9.91 0.86
N LEU A 22 2.56 10.36 -0.12
CA LEU A 22 3.08 9.51 -1.21
C LEU A 22 4.11 8.51 -0.69
N ILE A 23 4.96 8.90 0.27
CA ILE A 23 5.88 7.96 0.93
C ILE A 23 5.09 6.86 1.65
N LEU A 24 4.03 7.25 2.38
CA LEU A 24 3.16 6.31 3.07
C LEU A 24 2.45 5.38 2.08
N ALA A 25 1.93 5.91 0.98
CA ALA A 25 1.33 5.10 -0.09
C ALA A 25 2.35 4.11 -0.68
N ALA A 26 3.58 4.55 -0.96
CA ALA A 26 4.66 3.68 -1.45
C ALA A 26 5.03 2.57 -0.46
N SER A 27 4.95 2.82 0.84
CA SER A 27 5.25 1.82 1.87
C SER A 27 4.13 0.79 2.06
N ILE A 28 2.89 1.12 1.70
CA ILE A 28 1.73 0.24 1.86
C ILE A 28 1.55 -0.67 0.63
N VAL A 29 1.73 -0.12 -0.58
CA VAL A 29 1.59 -0.91 -1.82
C VAL A 29 2.75 -1.88 -1.96
N GLY A 30 2.49 -3.14 -1.76
CA GLY A 30 3.49 -4.21 -1.80
C GLY A 30 3.04 -5.40 -2.64
N SER A 31 3.80 -6.47 -2.58
CA SER A 31 3.50 -7.72 -3.30
C SER A 31 2.15 -8.33 -2.87
N GLY A 32 1.72 -8.11 -1.62
CA GLY A 32 0.43 -8.55 -1.11
C GLY A 32 -0.73 -7.94 -1.89
N GLU A 33 -0.73 -6.63 -2.07
CA GLU A 33 -1.76 -5.94 -2.85
C GLU A 33 -1.71 -6.33 -4.33
N LEU A 34 -0.52 -6.41 -4.91
CA LEU A 34 -0.36 -6.76 -6.31
C LEU A 34 -0.79 -8.20 -6.61
N VAL A 35 -0.32 -9.17 -5.84
CA VAL A 35 -0.60 -10.59 -6.07
C VAL A 35 -2.01 -10.96 -5.58
N ALA A 36 -2.37 -10.60 -4.36
CA ALA A 36 -3.66 -10.97 -3.78
C ALA A 36 -4.82 -10.27 -4.49
N THR A 37 -4.69 -8.98 -4.83
CA THR A 37 -5.74 -8.23 -5.54
C THR A 37 -5.93 -8.75 -6.96
N THR A 38 -4.84 -9.04 -7.68
CA THR A 38 -4.90 -9.60 -9.02
C THR A 38 -5.56 -10.98 -9.02
N ARG A 39 -5.18 -11.84 -8.06
CA ARG A 39 -5.79 -13.16 -7.89
C ARG A 39 -7.27 -13.07 -7.54
N THR A 40 -7.63 -12.21 -6.59
CA THR A 40 -9.03 -11.98 -6.23
C THR A 40 -9.84 -11.47 -7.42
N GLY A 41 -9.27 -10.55 -8.21
CA GLY A 41 -9.91 -10.07 -9.44
C GLY A 41 -10.10 -11.17 -10.49
N ALA A 42 -9.12 -12.07 -10.63
CA ALA A 42 -9.22 -13.21 -11.54
C ALA A 42 -10.29 -14.24 -11.09
N GLU A 43 -10.44 -14.47 -9.79
CA GLU A 43 -11.39 -15.43 -9.23
C GLU A 43 -12.81 -14.85 -9.09
N ALA A 44 -12.94 -13.61 -8.64
CA ALA A 44 -14.23 -12.98 -8.31
C ALA A 44 -14.69 -11.92 -9.33
N GLY A 45 -13.87 -11.59 -10.32
CA GLY A 45 -14.17 -10.53 -11.27
C GLY A 45 -14.40 -9.19 -10.56
N PHE A 46 -15.41 -8.46 -10.98
CA PHE A 46 -15.78 -7.16 -10.39
C PHE A 46 -16.73 -7.26 -9.19
N SER A 47 -17.19 -8.44 -8.82
CA SER A 47 -18.25 -8.61 -7.78
C SER A 47 -17.88 -8.01 -6.41
N LEU A 48 -16.60 -7.89 -6.09
CA LEU A 48 -16.10 -7.34 -4.83
C LEU A 48 -15.70 -5.85 -4.91
N LEU A 49 -15.95 -5.17 -6.03
CA LEU A 49 -15.56 -3.76 -6.22
C LEU A 49 -16.19 -2.84 -5.15
N TRP A 50 -17.45 -3.07 -4.80
CA TRP A 50 -18.14 -2.31 -3.75
C TRP A 50 -17.45 -2.42 -2.39
N LEU A 51 -16.91 -3.62 -2.07
CA LEU A 51 -16.22 -3.88 -0.80
C LEU A 51 -14.91 -3.10 -0.72
N ILE A 52 -14.17 -3.02 -1.84
CA ILE A 52 -12.93 -2.24 -1.94
C ILE A 52 -13.24 -0.77 -1.70
N LEU A 53 -14.25 -0.22 -2.37
CA LEU A 53 -14.64 1.19 -2.21
C LEU A 53 -15.12 1.50 -0.79
N LEU A 54 -15.96 0.63 -0.22
CA LEU A 54 -16.42 0.77 1.16
C LEU A 54 -15.23 0.73 2.14
N GLY A 55 -14.32 -0.23 1.96
CA GLY A 55 -13.11 -0.34 2.77
C GLY A 55 -12.22 0.90 2.68
N CYS A 56 -12.04 1.46 1.48
CA CYS A 56 -11.31 2.72 1.29
C CYS A 56 -11.97 3.88 2.03
N VAL A 57 -13.28 4.04 1.93
CA VAL A 57 -14.02 5.10 2.62
C VAL A 57 -13.87 4.98 4.14
N ILE A 58 -14.12 3.81 4.71
CA ILE A 58 -13.98 3.55 6.15
C ILE A 58 -12.55 3.85 6.61
N LYS A 59 -11.55 3.36 5.84
CA LYS A 59 -10.13 3.57 6.16
C LYS A 59 -9.76 5.05 6.21
N VAL A 60 -10.20 5.84 5.23
CA VAL A 60 -9.91 7.29 5.17
C VAL A 60 -10.48 8.01 6.37
N PHE A 61 -11.75 7.81 6.70
CA PHE A 61 -12.37 8.45 7.86
C PHE A 61 -11.70 8.05 9.17
N THR A 62 -11.44 6.77 9.36
CA THR A 62 -10.77 6.27 10.57
C THR A 62 -9.37 6.87 10.72
N GLN A 63 -8.60 6.92 9.64
CA GLN A 63 -7.25 7.50 9.66
C GLN A 63 -7.26 9.00 9.97
N ILE A 64 -8.18 9.76 9.38
CA ILE A 64 -8.32 11.20 9.63
C ILE A 64 -8.65 11.45 11.12
N GLU A 65 -9.60 10.71 11.68
CA GLU A 65 -10.02 10.90 13.08
C GLU A 65 -8.90 10.52 14.07
N ILE A 66 -8.23 9.40 13.85
CA ILE A 66 -7.10 9.00 14.70
C ILE A 66 -5.96 10.03 14.60
N CYS A 67 -5.63 10.48 13.41
CA CYS A 67 -4.58 11.47 13.19
C CYS A 67 -4.94 12.80 13.86
N ARG A 68 -6.19 13.26 13.72
CA ARG A 68 -6.69 14.47 14.37
C ARG A 68 -6.59 14.36 15.90
N HIS A 69 -7.00 13.23 16.47
CA HIS A 69 -6.89 12.98 17.90
C HIS A 69 -5.42 13.05 18.39
N CYS A 70 -4.51 12.35 17.68
CA CYS A 70 -3.09 12.34 18.04
C CYS A 70 -2.46 13.74 17.99
N ILE A 71 -2.80 14.53 16.97
CA ILE A 71 -2.27 15.90 16.83
C ILE A 71 -2.82 16.81 17.93
N THR A 72 -4.11 16.75 18.23
CA THR A 72 -4.74 17.63 19.23
C THR A 72 -4.29 17.32 20.66
N HIS A 73 -4.01 16.06 20.98
CA HIS A 73 -3.60 15.62 22.31
C HIS A 73 -2.08 15.46 22.47
N GLY A 74 -1.31 15.55 21.37
CA GLY A 74 0.15 15.38 21.39
C GLY A 74 0.59 13.97 21.79
N GLU A 75 -0.24 12.95 21.53
CA GLU A 75 0.03 11.57 21.91
C GLU A 75 0.02 10.61 20.71
N THR A 76 0.63 9.44 20.87
CA THR A 76 0.62 8.42 19.82
C THR A 76 -0.70 7.65 19.80
N THR A 77 -1.04 7.07 18.65
CA THR A 77 -2.25 6.23 18.48
C THR A 77 -2.32 5.12 19.52
N VAL A 78 -1.19 4.46 19.80
CA VAL A 78 -1.15 3.36 20.79
C VAL A 78 -1.46 3.86 22.19
N THR A 79 -0.93 5.03 22.56
CA THR A 79 -1.22 5.68 23.86
C THR A 79 -2.69 6.04 23.98
N ALA A 80 -3.25 6.64 22.93
CA ALA A 80 -4.67 7.01 22.90
C ALA A 80 -5.58 5.78 23.06
N LEU A 81 -5.30 4.71 22.34
CA LEU A 81 -6.06 3.46 22.40
C LEU A 81 -5.91 2.76 23.76
N HIS A 82 -4.73 2.83 24.38
CA HIS A 82 -4.50 2.24 25.71
C HIS A 82 -5.35 2.86 26.82
N ARG A 83 -5.78 4.11 26.64
CA ARG A 83 -6.65 4.81 27.60
C ARG A 83 -8.12 4.35 27.58
N ILE A 84 -8.52 3.57 26.57
CA ILE A 84 -9.89 3.07 26.49
C ILE A 84 -10.13 2.09 27.65
N PRO A 85 -11.11 2.33 28.52
CA PRO A 85 -11.36 1.47 29.67
C PRO A 85 -11.78 0.05 29.20
N GLY A 86 -11.25 -0.96 29.86
CA GLY A 86 -11.51 -2.37 29.58
C GLY A 86 -10.65 -2.94 28.45
N VAL A 87 -10.90 -2.52 27.21
CA VAL A 87 -10.24 -3.09 26.00
C VAL A 87 -8.82 -2.53 25.79
N GLY A 88 -8.54 -1.32 26.30
CA GLY A 88 -7.28 -0.62 26.05
C GLY A 88 -6.02 -1.41 26.40
N LYS A 89 -6.05 -2.21 27.46
CA LYS A 89 -4.92 -3.06 27.87
C LYS A 89 -4.60 -4.15 26.84
N PHE A 90 -5.61 -4.68 26.15
CA PHE A 90 -5.42 -5.71 25.13
C PHE A 90 -4.97 -5.12 23.78
N ILE A 91 -5.25 -3.86 23.51
CA ILE A 91 -4.88 -3.20 22.25
C ILE A 91 -3.36 -3.17 22.07
N ALA A 92 -2.59 -2.93 23.14
CA ALA A 92 -1.14 -2.93 23.06
C ALA A 92 -0.59 -4.31 22.65
N TRP A 93 -1.16 -5.40 23.20
CA TRP A 93 -0.79 -6.76 22.82
C TRP A 93 -1.20 -7.10 21.40
N PHE A 94 -2.41 -6.69 21.00
CA PHE A 94 -2.89 -6.85 19.62
C PHE A 94 -2.00 -6.08 18.63
N TRP A 95 -1.59 -4.87 18.98
CA TRP A 95 -0.66 -4.09 18.18
C TRP A 95 0.70 -4.79 18.05
N LEU A 96 1.24 -5.35 19.14
CA LEU A 96 2.49 -6.10 19.11
C LEU A 96 2.41 -7.32 18.19
N ILE A 97 1.33 -8.08 18.27
CA ILE A 97 1.10 -9.23 17.38
C ILE A 97 1.04 -8.77 15.92
N THR A 98 0.29 -7.71 15.64
CA THR A 98 0.19 -7.14 14.29
C THR A 98 1.54 -6.64 13.78
N PHE A 99 2.35 -6.04 14.65
CA PHE A 99 3.70 -5.61 14.31
C PHE A 99 4.60 -6.80 13.94
N LEU A 100 4.58 -7.88 14.75
CA LEU A 100 5.36 -9.09 14.48
C LEU A 100 4.93 -9.78 13.18
N THR A 101 3.62 -9.85 12.91
CA THR A 101 3.13 -10.36 11.61
C THR A 101 3.56 -9.47 10.44
N GLY A 102 3.63 -8.16 10.65
CA GLY A 102 4.14 -7.20 9.68
C GLY A 102 5.61 -7.44 9.28
N LEU A 103 6.45 -7.93 10.20
CA LEU A 103 7.83 -8.32 9.87
C LEU A 103 7.86 -9.50 8.89
N GLY A 104 6.95 -10.47 9.05
CA GLY A 104 6.79 -11.56 8.07
C GLY A 104 6.35 -11.05 6.69
N GLN A 105 5.45 -10.07 6.66
CA GLN A 105 5.03 -9.42 5.41
C GLN A 105 6.20 -8.72 4.70
N LEU A 106 7.06 -8.01 5.44
CA LEU A 106 8.27 -7.40 4.86
C LEU A 106 9.17 -8.44 4.21
N GLY A 107 9.39 -9.58 4.87
CA GLY A 107 10.15 -10.71 4.30
C GLY A 107 9.52 -11.21 2.99
N GLY A 108 8.19 -11.31 2.94
CA GLY A 108 7.46 -11.69 1.72
C GLY A 108 7.63 -10.68 0.59
N ILE A 109 7.58 -9.38 0.87
CA ILE A 109 7.79 -8.32 -0.13
C ILE A 109 9.22 -8.40 -0.70
N VAL A 110 10.22 -8.46 0.15
CA VAL A 110 11.64 -8.55 -0.26
C VAL A 110 11.89 -9.82 -1.08
N GLY A 111 11.33 -10.95 -0.63
CA GLY A 111 11.42 -12.23 -1.33
C GLY A 111 10.77 -12.16 -2.72
N GLY A 112 9.58 -11.55 -2.83
CA GLY A 112 8.88 -11.35 -4.09
C GLY A 112 9.66 -10.50 -5.09
N VAL A 113 10.29 -9.40 -4.62
CA VAL A 113 11.16 -8.58 -5.48
C VAL A 113 12.39 -9.38 -5.92
N GLY A 114 13.01 -10.15 -5.01
CA GLY A 114 14.13 -11.03 -5.33
C GLY A 114 13.78 -12.06 -6.40
N GLN A 115 12.60 -12.68 -6.30
CA GLN A 115 12.09 -13.62 -7.32
C GLN A 115 11.87 -12.92 -8.67
N ALA A 116 11.26 -11.75 -8.67
CA ALA A 116 11.02 -10.99 -9.90
C ALA A 116 12.32 -10.64 -10.62
N VAL A 117 13.37 -10.21 -9.89
CA VAL A 117 14.66 -9.90 -10.49
C VAL A 117 15.37 -11.16 -10.96
N ALA A 118 15.27 -12.28 -10.23
CA ALA A 118 15.86 -13.56 -10.60
C ALA A 118 15.34 -14.12 -11.94
N ILE A 119 14.10 -13.79 -12.32
CA ILE A 119 13.53 -14.17 -13.63
C ILE A 119 14.27 -13.48 -14.78
N PHE A 120 14.65 -12.22 -14.61
CA PHE A 120 15.35 -11.43 -15.65
C PHE A 120 16.86 -11.64 -15.61
N LEU A 121 17.42 -11.82 -14.42
CA LEU A 121 18.87 -11.91 -14.19
C LEU A 121 19.16 -13.11 -13.28
N PRO A 122 19.13 -14.34 -13.81
CA PRO A 122 19.45 -15.52 -13.01
C PRO A 122 20.95 -15.55 -12.68
N VAL A 123 21.26 -15.34 -11.41
CA VAL A 123 22.61 -15.39 -10.84
C VAL A 123 22.58 -16.44 -9.73
N ALA A 124 23.64 -17.26 -9.57
CA ALA A 124 23.73 -18.27 -8.51
C ALA A 124 22.70 -19.45 -8.58
N GLY A 125 22.19 -19.79 -9.76
CA GLY A 125 21.35 -20.98 -9.97
C GLY A 125 20.07 -20.97 -9.16
N GLU A 126 19.77 -22.04 -8.42
CA GLU A 126 18.52 -22.17 -7.64
C GLU A 126 18.36 -21.14 -6.53
N GLN A 127 19.45 -20.54 -6.05
CA GLN A 127 19.42 -19.52 -4.97
C GLN A 127 19.36 -18.09 -5.50
N SER A 128 19.13 -17.90 -6.79
CA SER A 128 19.09 -16.58 -7.42
C SER A 128 18.12 -15.60 -6.74
N ALA A 129 16.94 -16.05 -6.35
CA ALA A 129 15.96 -15.22 -5.67
C ALA A 129 16.45 -14.72 -4.30
N LEU A 130 17.10 -15.60 -3.53
CA LEU A 130 17.65 -15.25 -2.22
C LEU A 130 18.84 -14.29 -2.34
N PHE A 131 19.70 -14.51 -3.33
CA PHE A 131 20.81 -13.62 -3.64
C PHE A 131 20.32 -12.20 -3.97
N TRP A 132 19.33 -12.07 -4.85
CA TRP A 132 18.77 -10.77 -5.21
C TRP A 132 18.01 -10.12 -4.07
N ALA A 133 17.25 -10.89 -3.28
CA ALA A 133 16.61 -10.38 -2.07
C ALA A 133 17.62 -9.79 -1.09
N GLY A 134 18.74 -10.46 -0.86
CA GLY A 134 19.84 -9.96 -0.01
C GLY A 134 20.49 -8.70 -0.57
N MET A 135 20.80 -8.68 -1.88
CA MET A 135 21.36 -7.50 -2.55
C MET A 135 20.45 -6.28 -2.48
N ILE A 136 19.16 -6.45 -2.75
CA ILE A 136 18.18 -5.36 -2.70
C ILE A 136 18.02 -4.84 -1.28
N THR A 137 17.98 -5.75 -0.29
CA THR A 137 17.94 -5.37 1.12
C THR A 137 19.16 -4.54 1.50
N LEU A 138 20.36 -4.97 1.12
CA LEU A 138 21.60 -4.25 1.39
C LEU A 138 21.60 -2.86 0.76
N ILE A 139 21.22 -2.75 -0.51
CA ILE A 139 21.10 -1.48 -1.21
C ILE A 139 20.11 -0.55 -0.52
N THR A 140 18.94 -1.09 -0.15
CA THR A 140 17.89 -0.32 0.55
C THR A 140 18.38 0.17 1.91
N VAL A 141 19.04 -0.67 2.69
CA VAL A 141 19.61 -0.28 3.99
C VAL A 141 20.66 0.82 3.82
N VAL A 142 21.58 0.69 2.86
CA VAL A 142 22.59 1.72 2.57
C VAL A 142 21.93 3.03 2.13
N MET A 143 20.91 2.96 1.28
CA MET A 143 20.13 4.13 0.88
C MET A 143 19.45 4.81 2.07
N LEU A 144 18.84 4.06 2.97
CA LEU A 144 18.17 4.61 4.15
C LEU A 144 19.17 5.23 5.14
N LEU A 145 20.34 4.61 5.34
CA LEU A 145 21.36 5.12 6.25
C LEU A 145 22.06 6.38 5.73
N ARG A 146 22.24 6.51 4.42
CA ARG A 146 22.94 7.62 3.77
C ARG A 146 22.01 8.64 3.12
N GLY A 147 20.76 8.24 2.83
CA GLY A 147 19.79 9.07 2.12
C GLY A 147 19.22 10.18 3.00
N SER A 148 19.12 11.38 2.44
CA SER A 148 18.31 12.43 3.07
C SER A 148 16.81 12.12 2.89
N PHE A 149 15.98 12.61 3.79
CA PHE A 149 14.52 12.49 3.70
C PHE A 149 13.98 12.91 2.32
N ARG A 150 14.52 14.00 1.78
CA ARG A 150 14.14 14.50 0.45
C ARG A 150 14.45 13.51 -0.67
N PHE A 151 15.60 12.83 -0.61
CA PHE A 151 15.97 11.81 -1.59
C PHE A 151 15.00 10.63 -1.55
N ILE A 152 14.71 10.12 -0.36
CA ILE A 152 13.76 9.02 -0.16
C ILE A 152 12.38 9.43 -0.70
N GLN A 153 11.91 10.64 -0.39
CA GLN A 153 10.65 11.16 -0.88
C GLN A 153 10.56 11.20 -2.41
N ILE A 154 11.58 11.74 -3.07
CA ILE A 154 11.62 11.82 -4.54
C ILE A 154 11.64 10.43 -5.16
N PHE A 155 12.45 9.53 -4.62
CA PHE A 155 12.57 8.15 -5.08
C PHE A 155 11.25 7.38 -4.95
N CYS A 156 10.61 7.43 -3.78
CA CYS A 156 9.30 6.81 -3.56
C CYS A 156 8.22 7.40 -4.47
N THR A 157 8.21 8.73 -4.64
CA THR A 157 7.26 9.39 -5.55
C THR A 157 7.45 8.95 -7.00
N ALA A 158 8.69 8.84 -7.45
CA ALA A 158 9.01 8.36 -8.80
C ALA A 158 8.56 6.90 -9.00
N LEU A 159 8.78 6.03 -8.01
CA LEU A 159 8.33 4.64 -8.07
C LEU A 159 6.81 4.53 -8.12
N VAL A 160 6.08 5.28 -7.27
CA VAL A 160 4.60 5.29 -7.28
C VAL A 160 4.08 5.81 -8.61
N ALA A 161 4.65 6.89 -9.14
CA ALA A 161 4.26 7.43 -10.44
C ALA A 161 4.50 6.40 -11.56
N SER A 162 5.68 5.78 -11.61
CA SER A 162 6.01 4.74 -12.58
C SER A 162 5.05 3.56 -12.50
N PHE A 163 4.78 3.07 -11.30
CA PHE A 163 3.81 2.01 -11.08
C PHE A 163 2.41 2.39 -11.58
N THR A 164 1.95 3.60 -11.27
CA THR A 164 0.65 4.10 -11.72
C THR A 164 0.57 4.16 -13.25
N PHE A 165 1.61 4.68 -13.91
CA PHE A 165 1.69 4.72 -15.37
C PHE A 165 1.68 3.34 -15.99
N LEU A 166 2.45 2.40 -15.44
CA LEU A 166 2.48 1.01 -15.93
C LEU A 166 1.12 0.32 -15.76
N THR A 167 0.47 0.53 -14.62
CA THR A 167 -0.86 -0.05 -14.34
C THR A 167 -1.91 0.50 -15.30
N LEU A 168 -1.95 1.82 -15.49
CA LEU A 168 -2.86 2.46 -16.45
C LEU A 168 -2.56 2.02 -17.88
N GLY A 169 -1.29 1.98 -18.27
CA GLY A 169 -0.86 1.51 -19.59
C GLY A 169 -1.30 0.08 -19.87
N ASN A 170 -1.12 -0.81 -18.89
CA ASN A 170 -1.58 -2.18 -18.97
C ASN A 170 -3.11 -2.29 -19.08
N LEU A 171 -3.84 -1.48 -18.29
CA LEU A 171 -5.29 -1.39 -18.38
C LEU A 171 -5.75 -0.98 -19.78
N PHE A 172 -5.15 0.06 -20.35
CA PHE A 172 -5.46 0.50 -21.73
C PHE A 172 -5.12 -0.57 -22.77
N ALA A 173 -3.96 -1.24 -22.62
CA ALA A 173 -3.58 -2.32 -23.51
C ALA A 173 -4.57 -3.50 -23.46
N LEU A 174 -5.06 -3.85 -22.28
CA LEU A 174 -6.07 -4.90 -22.12
C LEU A 174 -7.43 -4.54 -22.76
N GLN A 175 -7.79 -3.26 -22.79
CA GLN A 175 -9.02 -2.82 -23.47
C GLN A 175 -9.01 -3.03 -24.99
N THR A 176 -7.84 -3.23 -25.61
CA THR A 176 -7.73 -3.53 -27.04
C THR A 176 -8.01 -5.01 -27.35
N GLN A 177 -8.06 -5.86 -26.34
CA GLN A 177 -8.33 -7.28 -26.49
C GLN A 177 -9.80 -7.55 -26.16
N PRO A 178 -10.62 -8.11 -27.09
CA PRO A 178 -12.06 -8.33 -26.87
C PRO A 178 -12.37 -9.20 -25.66
N ASP A 179 -11.53 -10.19 -25.38
CA ASP A 179 -11.72 -11.16 -24.28
C ASP A 179 -11.47 -10.55 -22.90
N TRP A 180 -10.75 -9.41 -22.83
CA TRP A 180 -10.35 -8.75 -21.59
C TRP A 180 -10.94 -7.35 -21.45
N ALA A 181 -11.75 -6.92 -22.42
CA ALA A 181 -12.35 -5.59 -22.40
C ALA A 181 -13.37 -5.48 -21.27
N ILE A 182 -13.21 -4.48 -20.42
CA ILE A 182 -14.13 -4.18 -19.33
C ILE A 182 -15.40 -3.58 -19.93
N VAL A 183 -16.52 -4.24 -19.72
CA VAL A 183 -17.83 -3.80 -20.17
C VAL A 183 -18.57 -3.07 -19.04
N SER A 184 -19.44 -2.14 -19.39
CA SER A 184 -20.25 -1.40 -18.41
C SER A 184 -21.12 -2.31 -17.52
N ALA A 185 -21.45 -3.51 -18.00
CA ALA A 185 -22.16 -4.54 -17.23
C ALA A 185 -21.33 -5.05 -16.06
N ASP A 186 -20.02 -5.25 -16.25
CA ASP A 186 -19.09 -5.73 -15.20
C ASP A 186 -19.00 -4.72 -14.06
N ILE A 187 -18.89 -3.43 -14.41
CA ILE A 187 -18.86 -2.34 -13.43
C ILE A 187 -20.17 -2.30 -12.63
N ARG A 188 -21.32 -2.42 -13.31
CA ARG A 188 -22.62 -2.45 -12.63
C ARG A 188 -22.76 -3.65 -11.71
N ALA A 189 -22.30 -4.83 -12.13
CA ALA A 189 -22.24 -6.01 -11.30
C ALA A 189 -21.39 -5.79 -10.05
N GLY A 190 -20.28 -5.05 -10.18
CA GLY A 190 -19.41 -4.68 -9.06
C GLY A 190 -20.06 -3.80 -8.00
N PHE A 191 -21.14 -3.07 -8.34
CA PHE A 191 -21.90 -2.24 -7.41
C PHE A 191 -23.17 -2.90 -6.88
N SER A 192 -23.48 -4.13 -7.27
CA SER A 192 -24.72 -4.84 -6.89
C SER A 192 -24.73 -5.43 -5.48
N PHE A 193 -23.69 -5.18 -4.66
CA PHE A 193 -23.52 -5.74 -3.30
C PHE A 193 -23.62 -7.26 -3.22
N GLY A 194 -23.40 -7.95 -4.33
CA GLY A 194 -23.32 -9.42 -4.38
C GLY A 194 -21.98 -9.92 -3.84
N LEU A 195 -21.99 -11.07 -3.16
CA LEU A 195 -20.75 -11.73 -2.72
C LEU A 195 -20.12 -12.59 -3.82
N GLY A 196 -20.63 -12.51 -5.06
CA GLY A 196 -20.17 -13.36 -6.15
C GLY A 196 -20.52 -14.85 -5.96
N ASP A 197 -20.66 -15.54 -7.06
CA ASP A 197 -20.88 -16.99 -7.00
C ASP A 197 -19.53 -17.70 -6.93
N TRP A 198 -19.05 -18.01 -5.71
CA TRP A 198 -17.77 -18.69 -5.44
C TRP A 198 -17.70 -20.14 -5.97
N ARG A 199 -18.68 -20.56 -6.75
CA ARG A 199 -18.84 -21.95 -7.20
C ARG A 199 -18.52 -22.18 -8.68
N ARG A 200 -17.63 -21.40 -9.26
CA ARG A 200 -17.18 -21.72 -10.63
C ARG A 200 -15.70 -21.99 -10.68
#